data_a6f1152abb4ad2ad53f8bc5acd7092bb
#
_entry.id   a6f1152abb4ad2ad53f8bc5acd7092bb
#
_cell.length_a   1.000
_cell.length_b   1.000
_cell.length_c   1.000
_cell.angle_alpha   90.00
_cell.angle_beta   90.00
_cell.angle_gamma   90.00
#
_symmetry.space_group_name_H-M   'P 1'
#
loop_
_entity.id
_entity.type
_entity.pdbx_description
1 polymer ?
#
loop_
_entity_poly.entity_id
_entity_poly.type
_entity_poly.pdbx_seq_one_letter_code
_entity_poly.pdbx_strand_id
1 'polypeptide(L)'
;MDRRDFLKTAGAGVAAVGAFSVTGCVSGNNKGQEVAGEGKMETRPAPKNGGQVSLLGYGCMRWPMKKDKDGKDQIDQDAVNEMVDYAYKHGVNYYDTSPAYLQGQSEAAAGIALSRYPRDSYYIATKLSNFNNSSREAGLKMYYDSMEALKTDYFDYYLLHAIGFSYEVFEERYIKNGLLDFLLAEREAGRIRNLGFSFHGKKEVFDIFMNLHEKYHWDFVQIEMNYVDWKHAKAPDNVNADYLYAELMKRNIPATIMEPLLGGRLAKLPVAIASKLKEREPEKSIASWAFRFCGSYPGILTVLSGMSSMDPLIENVETFSHFKPLTEEEISFLQEMADLMEDYPTIPCTACTYCMPCPYGIDIPTIFRHYNDAVNAGDIAQSHEQKDFQRLKRRYLVSYDRAVATVRQADHCIGCGQCKSHCPQSIDIPRMLHRIDAYIEKLRRETL
;
A
#
# COMPACT_ATOMS: atom_id res chain seq x y z
N MET A 1 9.42 -47.42 -11.84
CA MET A 1 10.61 -46.59 -12.11
C MET A 1 11.10 -46.05 -10.80
N ASP A 2 12.25 -46.50 -10.35
CA ASP A 2 12.84 -46.16 -9.07
C ASP A 2 13.59 -44.80 -9.20
N ARG A 3 13.63 -44.04 -8.09
CA ARG A 3 14.26 -42.71 -7.97
C ARG A 3 15.73 -42.67 -8.42
N ARG A 4 16.39 -43.82 -8.53
CA ARG A 4 17.78 -43.97 -8.99
C ARG A 4 17.95 -43.97 -10.52
N ASP A 5 16.89 -44.27 -11.26
CA ASP A 5 16.95 -44.30 -12.73
C ASP A 5 16.71 -42.92 -13.37
N PHE A 6 16.02 -42.01 -12.65
CA PHE A 6 15.81 -40.62 -13.11
C PHE A 6 17.09 -39.77 -13.11
N LEU A 7 18.05 -40.07 -12.23
CA LEU A 7 19.30 -39.31 -12.10
C LEU A 7 20.42 -39.76 -13.07
N LYS A 8 20.23 -40.87 -13.75
CA LYS A 8 21.20 -41.40 -14.73
C LYS A 8 20.93 -40.92 -16.16
N THR A 9 19.77 -40.37 -16.46
CA THR A 9 19.38 -39.97 -17.83
C THR A 9 19.60 -38.49 -18.12
N ALA A 10 20.00 -37.68 -17.12
CA ALA A 10 20.23 -36.22 -17.24
C ALA A 10 21.73 -35.85 -17.44
N GLY A 11 22.61 -36.81 -17.71
CA GLY A 11 24.07 -36.59 -17.75
C GLY A 11 24.76 -37.15 -18.98
N ALA A 12 24.29 -36.86 -20.19
CA ALA A 12 25.12 -37.18 -21.40
C ALA A 12 24.76 -36.31 -22.60
N GLY A 13 25.71 -35.49 -23.00
CA GLY A 13 25.77 -34.72 -24.25
C GLY A 13 25.86 -33.19 -23.98
N VAL A 14 26.94 -32.52 -24.25
CA VAL A 14 27.83 -32.44 -25.40
C VAL A 14 29.20 -31.89 -24.97
N ALA A 15 30.26 -32.56 -25.34
CA ALA A 15 31.63 -32.04 -25.37
C ALA A 15 32.00 -31.73 -26.83
N ALA A 16 32.43 -30.49 -27.11
CA ALA A 16 33.34 -30.15 -28.25
C ALA A 16 34.00 -28.80 -27.94
N VAL A 17 35.17 -28.84 -27.47
CA VAL A 17 36.47 -28.46 -27.97
C VAL A 17 36.60 -27.07 -28.59
N GLY A 18 37.46 -26.28 -27.95
CA GLY A 18 37.99 -25.02 -28.45
C GLY A 18 38.95 -24.38 -27.44
N ALA A 19 40.19 -24.86 -27.40
CA ALA A 19 41.25 -24.29 -26.57
C ALA A 19 41.76 -22.98 -27.18
N PHE A 20 41.81 -21.91 -26.42
CA PHE A 20 42.81 -20.86 -26.53
C PHE A 20 43.19 -20.35 -25.12
N SER A 21 44.47 -20.55 -24.85
CA SER A 21 45.14 -20.03 -23.65
C SER A 21 45.41 -18.54 -23.80
N VAL A 22 45.08 -17.73 -22.81
CA VAL A 22 45.85 -16.54 -22.46
C VAL A 22 45.73 -16.30 -20.94
N THR A 23 46.91 -16.30 -20.31
CA THR A 23 47.21 -15.86 -18.94
C THR A 23 46.84 -14.40 -18.70
N GLY A 24 46.19 -14.09 -17.56
CA GLY A 24 46.02 -12.70 -17.12
C GLY A 24 45.28 -12.57 -15.81
N CYS A 25 46.01 -12.36 -14.74
CA CYS A 25 45.75 -11.73 -13.45
C CYS A 25 44.31 -11.66 -12.90
N VAL A 26 44.14 -12.34 -11.77
CA VAL A 26 43.04 -12.21 -10.83
C VAL A 26 43.00 -10.77 -10.24
N SER A 27 41.93 -10.06 -10.49
CA SER A 27 41.46 -8.93 -9.64
C SER A 27 39.95 -9.13 -9.46
N GLY A 28 39.59 -9.50 -8.24
CA GLY A 28 38.18 -9.62 -7.86
C GLY A 28 37.49 -8.28 -7.95
N ASN A 29 36.49 -8.19 -8.81
CA ASN A 29 35.45 -7.16 -8.75
C ASN A 29 34.11 -7.89 -8.84
N ASN A 30 33.45 -8.01 -7.71
CA ASN A 30 32.01 -8.25 -7.65
C ASN A 30 31.31 -7.05 -8.34
N LYS A 31 31.15 -7.12 -9.64
CA LYS A 31 30.21 -6.25 -10.35
C LYS A 31 28.82 -6.78 -10.04
N GLY A 32 28.12 -6.09 -9.12
CA GLY A 32 26.65 -6.13 -9.07
C GLY A 32 26.13 -5.92 -10.49
N GLN A 33 25.18 -6.73 -10.91
CA GLN A 33 24.45 -6.50 -12.15
C GLN A 33 23.86 -5.08 -12.11
N GLU A 34 24.47 -4.17 -12.84
CA GLU A 34 23.81 -2.94 -13.26
C GLU A 34 22.69 -3.36 -14.21
N VAL A 35 21.47 -3.39 -13.69
CA VAL A 35 20.27 -3.42 -14.51
C VAL A 35 20.23 -2.06 -15.20
N ALA A 36 20.58 -2.04 -16.46
CA ALA A 36 20.58 -0.86 -17.31
C ALA A 36 19.12 -0.43 -17.57
N GLY A 37 18.64 0.51 -16.80
CA GLY A 37 17.44 1.29 -17.10
C GLY A 37 17.87 2.74 -17.30
N GLU A 38 18.12 3.17 -18.53
CA GLU A 38 18.33 4.59 -18.88
C GLU A 38 17.04 5.45 -18.82
N GLY A 39 15.97 4.97 -18.17
CA GLY A 39 14.72 5.70 -17.98
C GLY A 39 14.86 6.75 -16.88
N LYS A 40 14.36 7.95 -17.15
CA LYS A 40 14.26 9.01 -16.13
C LYS A 40 12.93 8.88 -15.39
N MET A 41 12.97 8.91 -14.04
CA MET A 41 11.76 8.93 -13.21
C MET A 41 10.78 9.99 -13.70
N GLU A 42 9.55 9.57 -13.97
CA GLU A 42 8.47 10.48 -14.35
C GLU A 42 8.15 11.43 -13.19
N THR A 43 7.93 12.69 -13.50
CA THR A 43 7.68 13.72 -12.48
C THR A 43 6.46 14.57 -12.82
N ARG A 44 5.92 15.23 -11.79
CA ARG A 44 4.82 16.20 -11.90
C ARG A 44 5.22 17.52 -11.25
N PRO A 45 4.75 18.65 -11.74
CA PRO A 45 5.05 19.94 -11.11
C PRO A 45 4.47 19.99 -9.69
N ALA A 46 5.29 20.42 -8.74
CA ALA A 46 4.83 20.68 -7.38
C ALA A 46 3.79 21.82 -7.39
N PRO A 47 2.78 21.79 -6.52
CA PRO A 47 1.73 22.83 -6.47
C PRO A 47 2.28 24.22 -6.23
N LYS A 48 3.38 24.31 -5.47
CA LYS A 48 4.08 25.53 -5.14
C LYS A 48 5.59 25.37 -5.37
N ASN A 49 6.30 26.49 -5.50
CA ASN A 49 7.77 26.59 -5.54
C ASN A 49 8.48 26.00 -6.77
N GLY A 50 7.76 25.67 -7.85
CA GLY A 50 8.36 25.31 -9.15
C GLY A 50 9.19 24.02 -9.15
N GLY A 51 9.08 23.19 -8.11
CA GLY A 51 9.78 21.91 -8.02
C GLY A 51 9.10 20.79 -8.83
N GLN A 52 9.77 19.65 -8.92
CA GLN A 52 9.27 18.45 -9.58
C GLN A 52 9.14 17.31 -8.56
N VAL A 53 7.95 16.73 -8.43
CA VAL A 53 7.65 15.60 -7.56
C VAL A 53 7.67 14.33 -8.40
N SER A 54 8.35 13.28 -7.93
CA SER A 54 8.34 11.97 -8.59
C SER A 54 6.92 11.39 -8.62
N LEU A 55 6.51 10.88 -9.76
CA LEU A 55 5.19 10.24 -9.91
C LEU A 55 5.08 8.98 -9.05
N LEU A 56 6.19 8.27 -8.79
CA LEU A 56 6.28 7.27 -7.74
C LEU A 56 6.60 7.95 -6.40
N GLY A 57 5.70 7.84 -5.42
CA GLY A 57 5.93 8.22 -4.04
C GLY A 57 6.22 7.01 -3.15
N TYR A 58 7.14 7.15 -2.21
CA TYR A 58 7.44 6.11 -1.24
C TYR A 58 6.48 6.19 -0.05
N GLY A 59 5.57 5.19 0.08
CA GLY A 59 4.68 5.05 1.23
C GLY A 59 5.39 4.34 2.39
N CYS A 60 5.67 5.06 3.46
CA CYS A 60 6.46 4.59 4.61
C CYS A 60 5.67 3.75 5.63
N MET A 61 4.43 3.42 5.36
CA MET A 61 3.56 2.62 6.24
C MET A 61 4.02 1.16 6.36
N ARG A 62 4.82 0.66 5.41
CA ARG A 62 5.17 -0.76 5.28
C ARG A 62 6.68 -0.98 5.24
N TRP A 63 7.44 -0.26 6.07
CA TRP A 63 8.86 -0.50 6.20
C TRP A 63 9.19 -1.97 6.48
N PRO A 64 10.32 -2.49 5.98
CA PRO A 64 10.78 -3.84 6.30
C PRO A 64 10.96 -4.02 7.81
N MET A 65 10.55 -5.18 8.31
CA MET A 65 10.56 -5.52 9.72
C MET A 65 11.51 -6.69 9.98
N LYS A 66 12.18 -6.66 11.14
CA LYS A 66 12.94 -7.80 11.66
C LYS A 66 12.57 -8.08 13.11
N LYS A 67 12.93 -9.27 13.60
CA LYS A 67 12.82 -9.58 15.02
C LYS A 67 14.03 -9.03 15.76
N ASP A 68 13.79 -8.39 16.90
CA ASP A 68 14.86 -8.04 17.85
C ASP A 68 15.34 -9.28 18.63
N LYS A 69 16.30 -9.08 19.54
CA LYS A 69 16.84 -10.14 20.38
C LYS A 69 15.81 -10.80 21.32
N ASP A 70 14.70 -10.11 21.59
CA ASP A 70 13.61 -10.57 22.44
C ASP A 70 12.45 -11.15 21.61
N GLY A 71 12.62 -11.25 20.29
CA GLY A 71 11.62 -11.78 19.35
C GLY A 71 10.50 -10.81 19.00
N LYS A 72 10.60 -9.52 19.36
CA LYS A 72 9.62 -8.48 19.04
C LYS A 72 9.90 -7.93 17.64
N ASP A 73 8.82 -7.51 16.98
CA ASP A 73 8.92 -6.85 15.68
C ASP A 73 9.47 -5.42 15.86
N GLN A 74 10.51 -5.10 15.07
CA GLN A 74 11.07 -3.76 14.94
C GLN A 74 11.38 -3.47 13.48
N ILE A 75 11.45 -2.18 13.13
CA ILE A 75 11.85 -1.78 11.77
C ILE A 75 13.30 -2.22 11.52
N ASP A 76 13.55 -2.83 10.37
CA ASP A 76 14.91 -3.12 9.90
C ASP A 76 15.52 -1.86 9.27
N GLN A 77 16.14 -1.03 10.10
CA GLN A 77 16.72 0.25 9.66
C GLN A 77 17.77 0.09 8.56
N ASP A 78 18.54 -0.98 8.57
CA ASP A 78 19.56 -1.22 7.54
C ASP A 78 18.89 -1.47 6.17
N ALA A 79 17.85 -2.31 6.15
CA ALA A 79 17.05 -2.54 4.95
C ALA A 79 16.30 -1.26 4.50
N VAL A 80 15.76 -0.46 5.43
CA VAL A 80 15.17 0.85 5.11
C VAL A 80 16.18 1.75 4.43
N ASN A 81 17.38 1.83 4.98
CA ASN A 81 18.45 2.66 4.42
C ASN A 81 18.82 2.23 3.00
N GLU A 82 19.01 0.93 2.77
CA GLU A 82 19.31 0.37 1.44
C GLU A 82 18.20 0.68 0.44
N MET A 83 16.95 0.49 0.82
CA MET A 83 15.79 0.75 -0.03
C MET A 83 15.62 2.24 -0.34
N VAL A 84 15.84 3.12 0.64
CA VAL A 84 15.82 4.58 0.42
C VAL A 84 16.96 5.02 -0.47
N ASP A 85 18.17 4.44 -0.32
CA ASP A 85 19.32 4.73 -1.18
C ASP A 85 19.02 4.37 -2.63
N TYR A 86 18.42 3.21 -2.86
CA TYR A 86 18.01 2.80 -4.20
C TYR A 86 16.94 3.73 -4.77
N ALA A 87 15.88 4.01 -4.02
CA ALA A 87 14.78 4.87 -4.44
C ALA A 87 15.26 6.28 -4.80
N TYR A 88 16.04 6.90 -3.90
CA TYR A 88 16.59 8.24 -4.10
C TYR A 88 17.51 8.32 -5.31
N LYS A 89 18.45 7.36 -5.46
CA LYS A 89 19.36 7.29 -6.61
C LYS A 89 18.61 7.21 -7.94
N HIS A 90 17.42 6.58 -7.96
CA HIS A 90 16.60 6.44 -9.15
C HIS A 90 15.51 7.51 -9.28
N GLY A 91 15.62 8.61 -8.53
CA GLY A 91 14.80 9.80 -8.70
C GLY A 91 13.47 9.81 -7.95
N VAL A 92 13.22 8.84 -7.04
CA VAL A 92 12.09 8.93 -6.10
C VAL A 92 12.41 10.00 -5.07
N ASN A 93 11.60 11.04 -5.02
CA ASN A 93 11.84 12.18 -4.15
C ASN A 93 10.66 12.56 -3.24
N TYR A 94 9.58 11.78 -3.21
CA TYR A 94 8.42 12.00 -2.33
C TYR A 94 8.27 10.84 -1.36
N TYR A 95 8.27 11.13 -0.04
CA TYR A 95 8.20 10.16 1.05
C TYR A 95 7.03 10.50 1.96
N ASP A 96 6.04 9.59 2.03
CA ASP A 96 4.81 9.76 2.82
C ASP A 96 4.84 8.90 4.08
N THR A 97 4.75 9.55 5.24
CA THR A 97 4.74 8.89 6.54
C THR A 97 3.62 9.41 7.45
N SER A 98 3.61 8.97 8.70
CA SER A 98 2.65 9.42 9.73
C SER A 98 3.11 8.95 11.11
N PRO A 99 2.82 9.71 12.18
CA PRO A 99 3.04 9.26 13.56
C PRO A 99 2.17 8.05 13.94
N ALA A 100 1.10 7.74 13.18
CA ALA A 100 0.28 6.55 13.40
C ALA A 100 0.86 5.27 12.76
N TYR A 101 1.87 5.38 11.88
CA TYR A 101 2.40 4.22 11.16
C TYR A 101 3.39 3.43 12.00
N LEU A 102 3.27 2.09 11.94
CA LEU A 102 4.15 1.15 12.64
C LEU A 102 4.34 1.52 14.12
N GLN A 103 3.22 1.82 14.80
CA GLN A 103 3.19 2.17 16.24
C GLN A 103 4.08 3.39 16.58
N GLY A 104 4.14 4.38 15.68
CA GLY A 104 4.92 5.59 15.84
C GLY A 104 6.38 5.51 15.41
N GLN A 105 6.85 4.39 14.89
CA GLN A 105 8.26 4.19 14.53
C GLN A 105 8.59 4.67 13.10
N SER A 106 7.59 4.86 12.24
CA SER A 106 7.82 5.12 10.81
C SER A 106 8.53 6.44 10.54
N GLU A 107 8.17 7.51 11.24
CA GLU A 107 8.79 8.83 11.06
C GLU A 107 10.27 8.82 11.44
N ALA A 108 10.61 8.20 12.57
CA ALA A 108 12.01 8.11 13.00
C ALA A 108 12.86 7.31 12.00
N ALA A 109 12.34 6.20 11.48
CA ALA A 109 13.04 5.42 10.46
C ALA A 109 13.23 6.20 9.15
N ALA A 110 12.21 6.93 8.71
CA ALA A 110 12.30 7.82 7.55
C ALA A 110 13.32 8.95 7.79
N GLY A 111 13.29 9.60 8.97
CA GLY A 111 14.20 10.66 9.35
C GLY A 111 15.66 10.21 9.38
N ILE A 112 15.94 9.00 9.88
CA ILE A 112 17.29 8.41 9.85
C ILE A 112 17.75 8.19 8.40
N ALA A 113 16.90 7.62 7.57
CA ALA A 113 17.26 7.30 6.20
C ALA A 113 17.45 8.56 5.34
N LEU A 114 16.52 9.52 5.43
CA LEU A 114 16.49 10.72 4.58
C LEU A 114 17.49 11.78 5.01
N SER A 115 17.85 11.90 6.30
CA SER A 115 18.83 12.87 6.77
C SER A 115 20.26 12.65 6.23
N ARG A 116 20.49 11.57 5.48
CA ARG A 116 21.74 11.30 4.76
C ARG A 116 21.86 12.07 3.44
N TYR A 117 20.78 12.74 2.99
CA TYR A 117 20.70 13.51 1.76
C TYR A 117 20.40 14.97 2.03
N PRO A 118 20.72 15.90 1.09
CA PRO A 118 20.33 17.29 1.21
C PRO A 118 18.82 17.46 1.38
N ARG A 119 18.39 18.21 2.40
CA ARG A 119 16.96 18.33 2.76
C ARG A 119 16.07 18.88 1.64
N ASP A 120 16.61 19.71 0.79
CA ASP A 120 15.93 20.36 -0.35
C ASP A 120 15.85 19.45 -1.60
N SER A 121 16.46 18.27 -1.57
CA SER A 121 16.45 17.31 -2.69
C SER A 121 15.28 16.32 -2.66
N TYR A 122 14.46 16.34 -1.60
CA TYR A 122 13.32 15.45 -1.44
C TYR A 122 12.17 16.14 -0.70
N TYR A 123 10.97 15.57 -0.83
CA TYR A 123 9.75 16.04 -0.20
C TYR A 123 9.32 15.07 0.92
N ILE A 124 8.99 15.62 2.09
CA ILE A 124 8.40 14.88 3.21
C ILE A 124 6.92 15.23 3.30
N ALA A 125 6.08 14.18 3.34
CA ALA A 125 4.68 14.26 3.71
C ALA A 125 4.47 13.54 5.04
N THR A 126 3.86 14.23 6.02
CA THR A 126 3.40 13.60 7.26
C THR A 126 2.05 14.16 7.70
N LYS A 127 1.49 13.65 8.80
CA LYS A 127 0.07 13.84 9.09
C LYS A 127 -0.19 14.11 10.58
N LEU A 128 -1.20 14.94 10.88
CA LEU A 128 -1.71 15.07 12.25
C LEU A 128 -2.70 13.93 12.55
N SER A 129 -2.24 12.90 13.26
CA SER A 129 -2.94 11.65 13.52
C SER A 129 -3.58 11.60 14.91
N ASN A 130 -4.25 12.65 15.32
CA ASN A 130 -4.80 12.87 16.66
C ASN A 130 -6.12 12.09 16.92
N PHE A 131 -6.18 10.82 16.54
CA PHE A 131 -7.38 9.99 16.62
C PHE A 131 -7.84 9.71 18.06
N ASN A 132 -6.89 9.44 18.96
CA ASN A 132 -7.16 8.99 20.32
C ASN A 132 -7.16 10.16 21.33
N ASN A 133 -6.55 11.27 20.99
CA ASN A 133 -6.51 12.47 21.82
C ASN A 133 -6.51 13.71 20.90
N SER A 134 -7.68 14.35 20.81
CA SER A 134 -7.88 15.55 20.00
C SER A 134 -7.63 16.85 20.76
N SER A 135 -7.03 16.81 21.96
CA SER A 135 -6.68 18.04 22.66
C SER A 135 -5.65 18.86 21.88
N ARG A 136 -5.72 20.20 22.02
CA ARG A 136 -4.73 21.11 21.40
C ARG A 136 -3.30 20.75 21.79
N GLU A 137 -3.08 20.49 23.07
CA GLU A 137 -1.75 20.15 23.61
C GLU A 137 -1.18 18.90 22.97
N ALA A 138 -1.98 17.82 22.85
CA ALA A 138 -1.56 16.58 22.19
C ALA A 138 -1.27 16.79 20.70
N GLY A 139 -2.07 17.60 20.00
CA GLY A 139 -1.88 17.91 18.60
C GLY A 139 -0.60 18.71 18.35
N LEU A 140 -0.35 19.73 19.17
CA LEU A 140 0.91 20.51 19.09
C LEU A 140 2.12 19.65 19.39
N LYS A 141 2.05 18.83 20.45
CA LYS A 141 3.13 17.89 20.76
C LYS A 141 3.42 16.95 19.59
N MET A 142 2.40 16.36 18.99
CA MET A 142 2.55 15.48 17.81
C MET A 142 3.22 16.18 16.64
N TYR A 143 2.86 17.43 16.36
CA TYR A 143 3.47 18.24 15.30
C TYR A 143 4.97 18.42 15.51
N TYR A 144 5.39 18.80 16.73
CA TYR A 144 6.81 19.01 17.05
C TYR A 144 7.58 17.68 17.17
N ASP A 145 6.98 16.63 17.75
CA ASP A 145 7.58 15.29 17.76
C ASP A 145 7.85 14.77 16.34
N SER A 146 6.96 15.05 15.38
CA SER A 146 7.16 14.71 13.97
C SER A 146 8.36 15.46 13.35
N MET A 147 8.55 16.73 13.68
CA MET A 147 9.74 17.49 13.25
C MET A 147 11.04 16.86 13.78
N GLU A 148 11.06 16.52 15.07
CA GLU A 148 12.19 15.87 15.71
C GLU A 148 12.49 14.51 15.09
N ALA A 149 11.47 13.66 14.96
CA ALA A 149 11.58 12.31 14.39
C ALA A 149 12.07 12.32 12.95
N LEU A 150 11.57 13.24 12.14
CA LEU A 150 11.94 13.41 10.73
C LEU A 150 13.20 14.26 10.54
N LYS A 151 13.78 14.82 11.61
CA LYS A 151 14.99 15.64 11.60
C LYS A 151 14.89 16.81 10.62
N THR A 152 13.79 17.55 10.68
CA THR A 152 13.48 18.66 9.77
C THR A 152 12.84 19.81 10.52
N ASP A 153 13.00 21.02 10.01
CA ASP A 153 12.38 22.25 10.52
C ASP A 153 11.18 22.73 9.68
N TYR A 154 10.85 21.98 8.62
CA TYR A 154 9.67 22.24 7.80
C TYR A 154 9.15 20.95 7.14
N PHE A 155 7.84 20.91 6.85
CA PHE A 155 7.20 19.88 6.05
C PHE A 155 6.86 20.40 4.66
N ASP A 156 7.15 19.59 3.64
CA ASP A 156 6.74 19.93 2.27
C ASP A 156 5.23 19.72 2.09
N TYR A 157 4.70 18.66 2.69
CA TYR A 157 3.29 18.30 2.66
C TYR A 157 2.83 17.91 4.07
N TYR A 158 1.80 18.54 4.57
CA TYR A 158 1.22 18.20 5.87
C TYR A 158 -0.28 17.92 5.74
N LEU A 159 -0.76 16.82 6.33
CA LEU A 159 -2.12 16.35 6.13
C LEU A 159 -2.92 16.31 7.44
N LEU A 160 -4.17 16.72 7.38
CA LEU A 160 -5.16 16.30 8.36
C LEU A 160 -5.45 14.81 8.09
N HIS A 161 -5.14 13.94 9.07
CA HIS A 161 -5.12 12.49 8.82
C HIS A 161 -6.52 11.87 8.89
N ALA A 162 -6.91 11.17 7.81
CA ALA A 162 -8.14 10.39 7.69
C ALA A 162 -9.36 11.17 8.19
N ILE A 163 -9.70 12.23 7.49
CA ILE A 163 -10.96 12.95 7.68
C ILE A 163 -12.01 12.42 6.71
N GLY A 164 -13.31 12.57 7.04
CA GLY A 164 -14.38 12.16 6.13
C GLY A 164 -15.45 11.27 6.78
N PHE A 165 -15.23 10.76 7.98
CA PHE A 165 -16.25 9.97 8.70
C PHE A 165 -17.48 10.81 9.07
N SER A 166 -17.28 12.01 9.61
CA SER A 166 -18.30 13.04 9.78
C SER A 166 -17.66 14.41 9.94
N TYR A 167 -18.47 15.46 9.71
CA TYR A 167 -18.03 16.84 9.90
C TYR A 167 -17.80 17.17 11.39
N GLU A 168 -18.61 16.60 12.29
CA GLU A 168 -18.50 16.78 13.73
C GLU A 168 -17.17 16.25 14.27
N VAL A 169 -16.70 15.10 13.76
CA VAL A 169 -15.37 14.55 14.10
C VAL A 169 -14.26 15.47 13.63
N PHE A 170 -14.40 16.07 12.46
CA PHE A 170 -13.44 17.08 11.98
C PHE A 170 -13.43 18.33 12.87
N GLU A 171 -14.62 18.84 13.25
CA GLU A 171 -14.71 19.98 14.17
C GLU A 171 -14.02 19.72 15.51
N GLU A 172 -14.27 18.54 16.10
CA GLU A 172 -13.64 18.15 17.38
C GLU A 172 -12.12 18.02 17.26
N ARG A 173 -11.67 17.40 16.18
CA ARG A 173 -10.23 17.13 16.01
C ARG A 173 -9.41 18.36 15.63
N TYR A 174 -9.99 19.36 14.98
CA TYR A 174 -9.22 20.43 14.36
C TYR A 174 -9.75 21.84 14.57
N ILE A 175 -11.09 22.05 14.66
CA ILE A 175 -11.67 23.39 14.73
C ILE A 175 -11.78 23.87 16.17
N LYS A 176 -12.53 23.12 17.02
CA LYS A 176 -12.85 23.55 18.40
C LYS A 176 -11.62 23.70 19.31
N ASN A 177 -10.58 22.95 19.00
CA ASN A 177 -9.31 23.02 19.73
C ASN A 177 -8.30 24.02 19.11
N GLY A 178 -8.64 24.68 17.99
CA GLY A 178 -7.79 25.65 17.30
C GLY A 178 -6.53 25.04 16.63
N LEU A 179 -6.50 23.72 16.39
CA LEU A 179 -5.38 23.08 15.72
C LEU A 179 -5.32 23.46 14.24
N LEU A 180 -6.47 23.61 13.56
CA LEU A 180 -6.46 24.03 12.16
C LEU A 180 -5.91 25.46 12.00
N ASP A 181 -6.30 26.39 12.90
CA ASP A 181 -5.75 27.76 12.88
C ASP A 181 -4.25 27.76 13.08
N PHE A 182 -3.74 26.90 13.97
CA PHE A 182 -2.30 26.70 14.15
C PHE A 182 -1.64 26.20 12.87
N LEU A 183 -2.17 25.16 12.21
CA LEU A 183 -1.59 24.62 10.98
C LEU A 183 -1.64 25.62 9.82
N LEU A 184 -2.67 26.45 9.74
CA LEU A 184 -2.77 27.55 8.77
C LEU A 184 -1.68 28.60 9.04
N ALA A 185 -1.43 28.96 10.31
CA ALA A 185 -0.34 29.88 10.68
C ALA A 185 1.04 29.27 10.37
N GLU A 186 1.24 27.96 10.58
CA GLU A 186 2.47 27.26 10.21
C GLU A 186 2.69 27.26 8.68
N ARG A 187 1.59 27.15 7.89
CA ARG A 187 1.65 27.29 6.43
C ARG A 187 2.04 28.71 6.00
N GLU A 188 1.46 29.72 6.60
CA GLU A 188 1.83 31.13 6.32
C GLU A 188 3.29 31.44 6.70
N ALA A 189 3.76 30.83 7.77
CA ALA A 189 5.16 30.94 8.22
C ALA A 189 6.14 30.11 7.36
N GLY A 190 5.67 29.30 6.42
CA GLY A 190 6.49 28.48 5.53
C GLY A 190 7.03 27.19 6.17
N ARG A 191 6.67 26.87 7.43
CA ARG A 191 7.02 25.60 8.08
C ARG A 191 6.15 24.43 7.60
N ILE A 192 4.98 24.70 7.05
CA ILE A 192 4.20 23.80 6.19
C ILE A 192 4.15 24.45 4.81
N ARG A 193 4.71 23.81 3.80
CA ARG A 193 4.70 24.33 2.43
C ARG A 193 3.35 24.09 1.73
N ASN A 194 2.79 22.90 1.91
CA ASN A 194 1.49 22.50 1.36
C ASN A 194 0.66 21.87 2.48
N LEU A 195 -0.53 22.40 2.74
CA LEU A 195 -1.49 21.86 3.71
C LEU A 195 -2.66 21.20 2.98
N GLY A 196 -2.92 19.95 3.32
CA GLY A 196 -4.02 19.18 2.75
C GLY A 196 -4.62 18.19 3.74
N PHE A 197 -5.28 17.18 3.23
CA PHE A 197 -5.84 16.12 4.06
C PHE A 197 -5.86 14.78 3.33
N SER A 198 -5.90 13.68 4.07
CA SER A 198 -6.25 12.36 3.54
C SER A 198 -7.72 12.06 3.84
N PHE A 199 -8.42 11.60 2.81
CA PHE A 199 -9.85 11.37 2.87
C PHE A 199 -10.18 9.87 2.90
N HIS A 200 -10.98 9.50 3.90
CA HIS A 200 -11.69 8.23 4.00
C HIS A 200 -13.08 8.55 4.53
N GLY A 201 -14.15 8.27 3.80
CA GLY A 201 -15.47 8.58 4.32
C GLY A 201 -16.54 8.77 3.25
N LYS A 202 -17.61 9.47 3.64
CA LYS A 202 -18.84 9.59 2.88
C LYS A 202 -18.77 10.72 1.87
N LYS A 203 -19.51 10.55 0.78
CA LYS A 203 -19.63 11.56 -0.30
C LYS A 203 -20.06 12.93 0.23
N GLU A 204 -21.09 12.97 1.08
CA GLU A 204 -21.64 14.21 1.62
C GLU A 204 -20.61 14.97 2.46
N VAL A 205 -19.75 14.24 3.17
CA VAL A 205 -18.67 14.82 3.96
C VAL A 205 -17.56 15.34 3.04
N PHE A 206 -17.22 14.61 1.98
CA PHE A 206 -16.28 15.10 0.96
C PHE A 206 -16.74 16.42 0.34
N ASP A 207 -18.01 16.52 -0.02
CA ASP A 207 -18.62 17.73 -0.59
C ASP A 207 -18.50 18.93 0.35
N ILE A 208 -18.66 18.72 1.69
CA ILE A 208 -18.40 19.76 2.67
C ILE A 208 -16.94 20.22 2.62
N PHE A 209 -15.97 19.31 2.57
CA PHE A 209 -14.55 19.68 2.49
C PHE A 209 -14.19 20.38 1.20
N MET A 210 -14.84 20.02 0.10
CA MET A 210 -14.66 20.71 -1.18
C MET A 210 -15.22 22.15 -1.12
N ASN A 211 -16.33 22.37 -0.43
CA ASN A 211 -16.85 23.73 -0.22
C ASN A 211 -15.96 24.54 0.75
N LEU A 212 -15.37 23.90 1.75
CA LEU A 212 -14.43 24.53 2.67
C LEU A 212 -13.08 24.90 2.01
N HIS A 213 -12.83 24.44 0.79
CA HIS A 213 -11.66 24.86 0.01
C HIS A 213 -11.64 26.39 -0.23
N GLU A 214 -12.77 27.04 -0.42
CA GLU A 214 -12.87 28.50 -0.55
C GLU A 214 -12.32 29.24 0.68
N LYS A 215 -12.42 28.63 1.86
CA LYS A 215 -11.96 29.22 3.12
C LYS A 215 -10.52 28.82 3.47
N TYR A 216 -10.18 27.54 3.31
CA TYR A 216 -8.91 26.99 3.82
C TYR A 216 -7.84 26.83 2.75
N HIS A 217 -8.22 26.88 1.46
CA HIS A 217 -7.32 26.78 0.32
C HIS A 217 -6.43 25.54 0.41
N TRP A 218 -7.06 24.34 0.37
CA TRP A 218 -6.32 23.08 0.36
C TRP A 218 -5.34 23.02 -0.80
N ASP A 219 -4.07 22.77 -0.52
CA ASP A 219 -3.00 22.76 -1.52
C ASP A 219 -2.96 21.44 -2.31
N PHE A 220 -3.46 20.36 -1.69
CA PHE A 220 -3.59 19.01 -2.27
C PHE A 220 -4.53 18.17 -1.43
N VAL A 221 -4.97 17.02 -1.97
CA VAL A 221 -5.78 16.03 -1.23
C VAL A 221 -5.26 14.62 -1.53
N GLN A 222 -5.17 13.78 -0.50
CA GLN A 222 -4.83 12.37 -0.64
C GLN A 222 -6.10 11.54 -0.67
N ILE A 223 -6.30 10.78 -1.76
CA ILE A 223 -7.48 9.93 -1.98
C ILE A 223 -7.09 8.48 -2.27
N GLU A 224 -7.96 7.54 -1.93
CA GLU A 224 -7.89 6.18 -2.45
C GLU A 224 -8.25 6.20 -3.94
N MET A 225 -7.40 5.60 -4.78
CA MET A 225 -7.67 5.45 -6.20
C MET A 225 -6.95 4.25 -6.77
N ASN A 226 -7.69 3.39 -7.43
CA ASN A 226 -7.23 2.29 -8.26
C ASN A 226 -8.34 1.92 -9.25
N TYR A 227 -8.08 1.04 -10.20
CA TYR A 227 -9.05 0.72 -11.25
C TYR A 227 -10.30 -0.03 -10.75
N VAL A 228 -10.27 -0.63 -9.54
CA VAL A 228 -11.47 -1.24 -8.91
C VAL A 228 -12.28 -0.16 -8.19
N ASP A 229 -11.67 0.58 -7.26
CA ASP A 229 -12.36 1.63 -6.51
C ASP A 229 -12.77 2.82 -7.38
N TRP A 230 -12.32 2.86 -8.64
CA TRP A 230 -12.76 3.86 -9.60
C TRP A 230 -14.28 3.89 -9.71
N LYS A 231 -14.94 2.71 -9.78
CA LYS A 231 -16.40 2.58 -9.86
C LYS A 231 -17.00 1.58 -8.87
N HIS A 232 -16.18 0.84 -8.14
CA HIS A 232 -16.61 -0.26 -7.27
C HIS A 232 -16.10 -0.12 -5.84
N ALA A 233 -16.06 1.10 -5.30
CA ALA A 233 -15.75 1.32 -3.89
C ALA A 233 -16.85 0.69 -3.01
N LYS A 234 -16.51 -0.43 -2.36
CA LYS A 234 -17.49 -1.34 -1.73
C LYS A 234 -17.94 -0.97 -0.32
N ALA A 235 -17.19 -0.16 0.38
CA ALA A 235 -17.56 0.14 1.75
C ALA A 235 -18.74 1.13 1.78
N PRO A 236 -19.68 0.99 2.74
CA PRO A 236 -20.81 1.90 2.87
C PRO A 236 -20.41 3.36 3.02
N ASP A 237 -19.19 3.59 3.49
CA ASP A 237 -18.61 4.89 3.74
C ASP A 237 -17.47 5.24 2.76
N ASN A 238 -17.28 4.46 1.68
CA ASN A 238 -16.30 4.79 0.65
C ASN A 238 -16.98 5.39 -0.58
N VAL A 239 -16.29 6.32 -1.20
CA VAL A 239 -16.73 7.03 -2.40
C VAL A 239 -15.93 6.53 -3.60
N ASN A 240 -16.59 6.30 -4.73
CA ASN A 240 -15.92 5.97 -5.97
C ASN A 240 -14.85 7.01 -6.32
N ALA A 241 -13.68 6.55 -6.72
CA ALA A 241 -12.55 7.42 -6.97
C ALA A 241 -12.76 8.36 -8.17
N ASP A 242 -13.59 7.98 -9.15
CA ASP A 242 -13.97 8.84 -10.26
C ASP A 242 -14.68 10.12 -9.79
N TYR A 243 -15.56 10.00 -8.80
CA TYR A 243 -16.21 11.15 -8.18
C TYR A 243 -15.22 12.05 -7.44
N LEU A 244 -14.41 11.46 -6.55
CA LEU A 244 -13.40 12.21 -5.77
C LEU A 244 -12.45 12.97 -6.70
N TYR A 245 -11.92 12.27 -7.68
CA TYR A 245 -11.03 12.86 -8.69
C TYR A 245 -11.70 14.00 -9.46
N ALA A 246 -12.92 13.79 -9.95
CA ALA A 246 -13.63 14.83 -10.70
C ALA A 246 -13.86 16.10 -9.87
N GLU A 247 -14.23 15.98 -8.60
CA GLU A 247 -14.46 17.14 -7.73
C GLU A 247 -13.16 17.90 -7.41
N LEU A 248 -12.02 17.20 -7.28
CA LEU A 248 -10.71 17.82 -7.12
C LEU A 248 -10.28 18.58 -8.38
N MET A 249 -10.46 17.96 -9.55
CA MET A 249 -10.08 18.58 -10.84
C MET A 249 -10.92 19.83 -11.18
N LYS A 250 -12.19 19.85 -10.81
CA LYS A 250 -13.05 21.06 -10.94
C LYS A 250 -12.48 22.27 -10.18
N ARG A 251 -11.70 22.02 -9.12
CA ARG A 251 -11.12 23.06 -8.24
C ARG A 251 -9.63 23.24 -8.45
N ASN A 252 -9.03 22.53 -9.42
CA ASN A 252 -7.60 22.50 -9.67
C ASN A 252 -6.79 22.09 -8.42
N ILE A 253 -7.32 21.20 -7.59
CA ILE A 253 -6.64 20.65 -6.43
C ILE A 253 -5.91 19.38 -6.86
N PRO A 254 -4.58 19.31 -6.82
CA PRO A 254 -3.83 18.09 -7.15
C PRO A 254 -4.10 16.99 -6.13
N ALA A 255 -4.10 15.74 -6.60
CA ALA A 255 -4.29 14.58 -5.78
C ALA A 255 -3.00 13.78 -5.58
N THR A 256 -2.77 13.30 -4.35
CA THR A 256 -1.84 12.21 -4.07
C THR A 256 -2.64 10.92 -3.90
N ILE A 257 -2.13 9.81 -4.45
CA ILE A 257 -2.90 8.57 -4.48
C ILE A 257 -2.39 7.61 -3.43
N MET A 258 -3.29 7.18 -2.53
CA MET A 258 -3.08 6.04 -1.64
C MET A 258 -3.86 4.82 -2.15
N GLU A 259 -3.46 3.63 -1.69
CA GLU A 259 -4.05 2.33 -2.05
C GLU A 259 -4.11 2.03 -3.57
N PRO A 260 -3.10 2.39 -4.38
CA PRO A 260 -3.10 2.13 -5.82
C PRO A 260 -3.17 0.63 -6.13
N LEU A 261 -2.69 -0.22 -5.20
CA LEU A 261 -2.74 -1.68 -5.29
C LEU A 261 -3.81 -2.31 -4.38
N LEU A 262 -4.70 -1.52 -3.79
CA LEU A 262 -5.76 -2.02 -2.91
C LEU A 262 -5.19 -2.96 -1.82
N GLY A 263 -4.17 -2.48 -1.07
CA GLY A 263 -3.44 -3.25 -0.06
C GLY A 263 -2.58 -4.39 -0.61
N GLY A 264 -2.24 -4.35 -1.89
CA GLY A 264 -1.49 -5.38 -2.61
C GLY A 264 -2.38 -6.43 -3.30
N ARG A 265 -3.70 -6.32 -3.21
CA ARG A 265 -4.65 -7.24 -3.89
C ARG A 265 -4.51 -7.16 -5.41
N LEU A 266 -4.25 -5.98 -5.97
CA LEU A 266 -4.09 -5.77 -7.41
C LEU A 266 -2.72 -6.22 -7.94
N ALA A 267 -1.79 -6.61 -7.06
CA ALA A 267 -0.56 -7.30 -7.44
C ALA A 267 -0.73 -8.84 -7.50
N LYS A 268 -1.79 -9.37 -6.87
CA LYS A 268 -2.10 -10.81 -6.78
C LYS A 268 -3.55 -11.07 -7.15
N LEU A 269 -3.83 -11.03 -8.43
CA LEU A 269 -5.17 -11.23 -8.98
C LEU A 269 -5.53 -12.72 -9.07
N PRO A 270 -6.85 -13.05 -9.17
CA PRO A 270 -7.30 -14.37 -9.60
C PRO A 270 -6.63 -14.78 -10.91
N VAL A 271 -6.22 -16.06 -11.02
CA VAL A 271 -5.43 -16.56 -12.16
C VAL A 271 -6.08 -16.21 -13.51
N ALA A 272 -7.40 -16.33 -13.63
CA ALA A 272 -8.11 -16.02 -14.86
C ALA A 272 -8.02 -14.55 -15.28
N ILE A 273 -7.97 -13.61 -14.32
CA ILE A 273 -7.81 -12.19 -14.57
C ILE A 273 -6.34 -11.86 -14.84
N ALA A 274 -5.43 -12.41 -14.02
CA ALA A 274 -3.99 -12.22 -14.18
C ALA A 274 -3.52 -12.65 -15.58
N SER A 275 -4.04 -13.78 -16.11
CA SER A 275 -3.72 -14.27 -17.46
C SER A 275 -4.10 -13.25 -18.53
N LYS A 276 -5.27 -12.59 -18.44
CA LYS A 276 -5.71 -11.58 -19.40
C LYS A 276 -4.78 -10.35 -19.45
N LEU A 277 -4.27 -9.92 -18.27
CA LEU A 277 -3.29 -8.83 -18.23
C LEU A 277 -1.95 -9.26 -18.83
N LYS A 278 -1.51 -10.49 -18.54
CA LYS A 278 -0.27 -11.06 -19.06
C LYS A 278 -0.33 -11.36 -20.56
N GLU A 279 -1.48 -11.69 -21.13
CA GLU A 279 -1.68 -11.83 -22.56
C GLU A 279 -1.43 -10.51 -23.32
N ARG A 280 -1.79 -9.37 -22.71
CA ARG A 280 -1.55 -8.04 -23.31
C ARG A 280 -0.10 -7.55 -23.14
N GLU A 281 0.49 -7.71 -21.94
CA GLU A 281 1.86 -7.30 -21.65
C GLU A 281 2.59 -8.41 -20.86
N PRO A 282 3.13 -9.45 -21.52
CA PRO A 282 3.75 -10.61 -20.86
C PRO A 282 4.91 -10.26 -19.92
N GLU A 283 5.72 -9.28 -20.30
CA GLU A 283 6.93 -8.88 -19.58
C GLU A 283 6.65 -7.92 -18.40
N LYS A 284 5.50 -7.25 -18.39
CA LYS A 284 5.17 -6.29 -17.34
C LYS A 284 4.51 -6.98 -16.14
N SER A 285 4.74 -6.45 -14.94
CA SER A 285 4.09 -6.96 -13.74
C SER A 285 2.59 -6.68 -13.73
N ILE A 286 1.84 -7.49 -12.98
CA ILE A 286 0.42 -7.23 -12.76
C ILE A 286 0.21 -5.88 -12.05
N ALA A 287 1.10 -5.55 -11.09
CA ALA A 287 1.04 -4.30 -10.35
C ALA A 287 1.22 -3.06 -11.24
N SER A 288 2.03 -3.15 -12.30
CA SER A 288 2.29 -2.03 -13.20
C SER A 288 1.02 -1.47 -13.85
N TRP A 289 0.03 -2.30 -14.13
CA TRP A 289 -1.26 -1.88 -14.67
C TRP A 289 -2.00 -0.92 -13.72
N ALA A 290 -2.02 -1.24 -12.42
CA ALA A 290 -2.67 -0.39 -11.42
C ALA A 290 -1.91 0.92 -11.18
N PHE A 291 -0.59 0.88 -11.18
CA PHE A 291 0.24 2.10 -11.08
C PHE A 291 0.06 3.00 -12.30
N ARG A 292 0.09 2.42 -13.50
CA ARG A 292 -0.13 3.17 -14.75
C ARG A 292 -1.55 3.73 -14.80
N PHE A 293 -2.56 2.99 -14.32
CA PHE A 293 -3.92 3.52 -14.21
C PHE A 293 -3.93 4.82 -13.42
N CYS A 294 -3.42 4.82 -12.19
CA CYS A 294 -3.39 6.02 -11.36
C CYS A 294 -2.58 7.16 -12.00
N GLY A 295 -1.38 6.86 -12.49
CA GLY A 295 -0.48 7.87 -13.04
C GLY A 295 -0.94 8.46 -14.39
N SER A 296 -1.90 7.83 -15.08
CA SER A 296 -2.40 8.29 -16.38
C SER A 296 -3.33 9.50 -16.29
N TYR A 297 -3.86 9.79 -15.10
CA TYR A 297 -4.80 10.89 -14.93
C TYR A 297 -4.09 12.22 -14.68
N PRO A 298 -4.46 13.30 -15.39
CA PRO A 298 -3.96 14.65 -15.10
C PRO A 298 -4.26 15.08 -13.66
N GLY A 299 -3.39 15.92 -13.09
CA GLY A 299 -3.58 16.42 -11.71
C GLY A 299 -3.22 15.41 -10.61
N ILE A 300 -2.82 14.18 -10.97
CA ILE A 300 -2.19 13.27 -10.00
C ILE A 300 -0.75 13.71 -9.78
N LEU A 301 -0.44 14.09 -8.54
CA LEU A 301 0.88 14.59 -8.14
C LEU A 301 1.87 13.44 -7.94
N THR A 302 1.46 12.41 -7.20
CA THR A 302 2.26 11.21 -6.91
C THR A 302 1.37 10.03 -6.56
N VAL A 303 1.85 8.82 -6.85
CA VAL A 303 1.18 7.54 -6.56
C VAL A 303 2.01 6.81 -5.50
N LEU A 304 1.45 6.65 -4.30
CA LEU A 304 2.15 6.09 -3.15
C LEU A 304 2.22 4.57 -3.23
N SER A 305 3.40 4.02 -3.07
CA SER A 305 3.60 2.57 -2.94
C SER A 305 4.32 2.22 -1.65
N GLY A 306 3.74 1.29 -0.88
CA GLY A 306 4.34 0.71 0.32
C GLY A 306 5.23 -0.48 -0.05
N MET A 307 6.46 -0.23 -0.43
CA MET A 307 7.43 -1.23 -0.81
C MET A 307 8.16 -1.76 0.43
N SER A 308 8.07 -3.06 0.70
CA SER A 308 8.63 -3.70 1.91
C SER A 308 9.88 -4.55 1.63
N SER A 309 10.31 -4.63 0.38
CA SER A 309 11.52 -5.33 -0.07
C SER A 309 12.04 -4.74 -1.38
N MET A 310 13.25 -5.13 -1.76
CA MET A 310 13.91 -4.60 -2.97
C MET A 310 13.19 -4.97 -4.26
N ASP A 311 12.65 -6.19 -4.41
CA ASP A 311 12.02 -6.62 -5.65
C ASP A 311 10.86 -5.72 -6.10
N PRO A 312 9.81 -5.45 -5.28
CA PRO A 312 8.75 -4.52 -5.68
C PRO A 312 9.25 -3.08 -5.82
N LEU A 313 10.31 -2.68 -5.12
CA LEU A 313 10.90 -1.34 -5.28
C LEU A 313 11.53 -1.20 -6.66
N ILE A 314 12.36 -2.15 -7.08
CA ILE A 314 13.00 -2.16 -8.39
C ILE A 314 11.96 -2.16 -9.51
N GLU A 315 10.94 -3.02 -9.41
CA GLU A 315 9.87 -3.15 -10.38
C GLU A 315 9.03 -1.87 -10.52
N ASN A 316 8.73 -1.22 -9.40
CA ASN A 316 8.00 0.04 -9.41
C ASN A 316 8.85 1.19 -9.96
N VAL A 317 10.12 1.28 -9.56
CA VAL A 317 11.05 2.26 -10.13
C VAL A 317 11.14 2.08 -11.64
N GLU A 318 11.25 0.86 -12.16
CA GLU A 318 11.26 0.61 -13.60
C GLU A 318 9.95 1.07 -14.25
N THR A 319 8.80 0.75 -13.65
CA THR A 319 7.48 1.15 -14.17
C THR A 319 7.37 2.66 -14.33
N PHE A 320 7.85 3.43 -13.36
CA PHE A 320 7.73 4.89 -13.36
C PHE A 320 8.90 5.61 -14.04
N SER A 321 10.06 4.97 -14.20
CA SER A 321 11.17 5.50 -15.01
C SER A 321 10.93 5.36 -16.50
N HIS A 322 10.11 4.39 -16.90
CA HIS A 322 9.65 4.17 -18.27
C HIS A 322 8.12 4.35 -18.36
N PHE A 323 7.61 5.36 -17.65
CA PHE A 323 6.18 5.57 -17.52
C PHE A 323 5.51 5.75 -18.88
N LYS A 324 4.52 4.90 -19.13
CA LYS A 324 3.69 4.95 -20.32
C LYS A 324 2.24 5.07 -19.87
N PRO A 325 1.60 6.21 -20.07
CA PRO A 325 0.18 6.37 -19.77
C PRO A 325 -0.65 5.30 -20.46
N LEU A 326 -1.73 4.87 -19.81
CA LEU A 326 -2.71 3.97 -20.42
C LEU A 326 -3.54 4.71 -21.48
N THR A 327 -3.85 4.01 -22.55
CA THR A 327 -4.82 4.45 -23.54
C THR A 327 -6.25 4.30 -22.99
N GLU A 328 -7.23 4.96 -23.64
CA GLU A 328 -8.65 4.79 -23.29
C GLU A 328 -9.12 3.33 -23.42
N GLU A 329 -8.59 2.58 -24.40
CA GLU A 329 -8.86 1.15 -24.53
C GLU A 329 -8.32 0.34 -23.36
N GLU A 330 -7.09 0.63 -22.91
CA GLU A 330 -6.48 -0.04 -21.76
C GLU A 330 -7.20 0.29 -20.45
N ILE A 331 -7.67 1.54 -20.29
CA ILE A 331 -8.51 1.96 -19.15
C ILE A 331 -9.83 1.20 -19.16
N SER A 332 -10.49 1.11 -20.33
CA SER A 332 -11.74 0.35 -20.48
C SER A 332 -11.55 -1.13 -20.18
N PHE A 333 -10.46 -1.70 -20.67
CA PHE A 333 -10.09 -3.10 -20.35
C PHE A 333 -9.89 -3.32 -18.84
N LEU A 334 -9.25 -2.39 -18.13
CA LEU A 334 -9.12 -2.52 -16.68
C LEU A 334 -10.46 -2.40 -15.95
N GLN A 335 -11.41 -1.62 -16.45
CA GLN A 335 -12.78 -1.58 -15.91
C GLN A 335 -13.49 -2.93 -16.09
N GLU A 336 -13.35 -3.58 -17.27
CA GLU A 336 -13.86 -4.95 -17.46
C GLU A 336 -13.22 -5.94 -16.49
N MET A 337 -11.92 -5.80 -16.19
CA MET A 337 -11.25 -6.64 -15.19
C MET A 337 -11.76 -6.36 -13.77
N ALA A 338 -12.06 -5.10 -13.45
CA ALA A 338 -12.68 -4.72 -12.19
C ALA A 338 -14.08 -5.35 -12.04
N ASP A 339 -14.91 -5.29 -13.09
CA ASP A 339 -16.23 -5.93 -13.11
C ASP A 339 -16.11 -7.44 -12.85
N LEU A 340 -15.17 -8.12 -13.51
CA LEU A 340 -14.92 -9.54 -13.28
C LEU A 340 -14.46 -9.85 -11.85
N MET A 341 -13.75 -8.94 -11.20
CA MET A 341 -13.31 -9.11 -9.80
C MET A 341 -14.48 -9.09 -8.81
N GLU A 342 -15.62 -8.48 -9.18
CA GLU A 342 -16.83 -8.45 -8.36
C GLU A 342 -17.40 -9.86 -8.11
N ASP A 343 -17.21 -10.79 -9.04
CA ASP A 343 -17.68 -12.17 -8.94
C ASP A 343 -16.86 -13.02 -7.96
N TYR A 344 -15.69 -12.54 -7.53
CA TYR A 344 -14.82 -13.26 -6.61
C TYR A 344 -15.14 -12.94 -5.15
N PRO A 345 -15.37 -13.95 -4.28
CA PRO A 345 -15.80 -13.77 -2.89
C PRO A 345 -14.66 -13.30 -1.96
N THR A 346 -13.73 -12.50 -2.46
CA THR A 346 -12.63 -11.96 -1.66
C THR A 346 -13.10 -10.93 -0.63
N ILE A 347 -12.35 -10.79 0.45
CA ILE A 347 -12.58 -9.78 1.48
C ILE A 347 -11.79 -8.51 1.09
N PRO A 348 -12.37 -7.30 1.09
CA PRO A 348 -11.70 -6.07 0.66
C PRO A 348 -10.71 -5.54 1.72
N CYS A 349 -9.91 -6.43 2.33
CA CYS A 349 -8.92 -6.07 3.33
C CYS A 349 -7.62 -5.60 2.67
N THR A 350 -7.18 -4.39 3.03
CA THR A 350 -5.91 -3.79 2.55
C THR A 350 -4.73 -4.09 3.48
N ALA A 351 -4.93 -4.89 4.53
CA ALA A 351 -3.94 -5.22 5.55
C ALA A 351 -3.27 -3.98 6.19
N CYS A 352 -4.03 -2.91 6.39
CA CYS A 352 -3.55 -1.66 6.99
C CYS A 352 -3.25 -1.77 8.49
N THR A 353 -3.70 -2.85 9.15
CA THR A 353 -3.50 -3.17 10.57
C THR A 353 -4.19 -2.26 11.59
N TYR A 354 -5.01 -1.30 11.19
CA TYR A 354 -5.71 -0.41 12.14
C TYR A 354 -6.69 -1.15 13.06
N CYS A 355 -7.16 -2.34 12.68
CA CYS A 355 -7.95 -3.22 13.54
C CYS A 355 -7.11 -3.97 14.60
N MET A 356 -5.81 -3.75 14.65
CA MET A 356 -4.88 -4.41 15.58
C MET A 356 -4.40 -3.44 16.68
N PRO A 357 -4.07 -3.96 17.89
CA PRO A 357 -4.19 -5.35 18.32
C PRO A 357 -5.65 -5.75 18.60
N CYS A 358 -6.01 -6.97 18.22
CA CYS A 358 -7.29 -7.54 18.69
C CYS A 358 -7.17 -7.89 20.18
N PRO A 359 -8.13 -7.50 21.05
CA PRO A 359 -8.07 -7.82 22.49
C PRO A 359 -8.09 -9.33 22.78
N TYR A 360 -8.54 -10.13 21.82
CA TYR A 360 -8.55 -11.61 21.91
C TYR A 360 -7.38 -12.25 21.16
N GLY A 361 -6.40 -11.47 20.74
CA GLY A 361 -5.17 -11.97 20.14
C GLY A 361 -5.27 -12.41 18.67
N ILE A 362 -6.42 -12.25 18.01
CA ILE A 362 -6.65 -12.73 16.64
C ILE A 362 -5.79 -11.96 15.64
N ASP A 363 -5.16 -12.64 14.70
CA ASP A 363 -4.40 -12.04 13.61
C ASP A 363 -5.28 -11.77 12.38
N ILE A 364 -6.16 -10.78 12.51
CA ILE A 364 -7.17 -10.43 11.51
C ILE A 364 -6.58 -10.25 10.11
N PRO A 365 -5.51 -9.44 9.89
CA PRO A 365 -4.99 -9.18 8.55
C PRO A 365 -4.41 -10.44 7.89
N THR A 366 -3.73 -11.30 8.66
CA THR A 366 -3.14 -12.54 8.11
C THR A 366 -4.22 -13.55 7.74
N ILE A 367 -5.29 -13.66 8.53
CA ILE A 367 -6.44 -14.54 8.22
C ILE A 367 -7.10 -14.10 6.91
N PHE A 368 -7.37 -12.81 6.74
CA PHE A 368 -8.03 -12.31 5.52
C PHE A 368 -7.13 -12.43 4.29
N ARG A 369 -5.84 -12.20 4.44
CA ARG A 369 -4.86 -12.41 3.36
C ARG A 369 -4.84 -13.86 2.92
N HIS A 370 -4.70 -14.80 3.86
CA HIS A 370 -4.70 -16.23 3.56
C HIS A 370 -5.98 -16.64 2.81
N TYR A 371 -7.14 -16.20 3.27
CA TYR A 371 -8.42 -16.49 2.60
C TYR A 371 -8.43 -15.94 1.17
N ASN A 372 -8.04 -14.69 0.98
CA ASN A 372 -8.00 -14.07 -0.34
C ASN A 372 -6.99 -14.76 -1.28
N ASP A 373 -5.81 -15.11 -0.78
CA ASP A 373 -4.80 -15.85 -1.55
C ASP A 373 -5.35 -17.22 -2.01
N ALA A 374 -6.09 -17.91 -1.14
CA ALA A 374 -6.73 -19.18 -1.49
C ALA A 374 -7.86 -19.02 -2.54
N VAL A 375 -8.67 -17.96 -2.41
CA VAL A 375 -9.69 -17.62 -3.43
C VAL A 375 -9.04 -17.34 -4.78
N ASN A 376 -8.01 -16.51 -4.79
CA ASN A 376 -7.32 -16.11 -6.01
C ASN A 376 -6.61 -17.28 -6.71
N ALA A 377 -6.10 -18.23 -5.92
CA ALA A 377 -5.46 -19.46 -6.42
C ALA A 377 -6.47 -20.54 -6.89
N GLY A 378 -7.77 -20.34 -6.68
CA GLY A 378 -8.79 -21.36 -6.93
C GLY A 378 -8.73 -22.55 -5.95
N ASP A 379 -8.18 -22.33 -4.76
CA ASP A 379 -7.99 -23.36 -3.72
C ASP A 379 -9.16 -23.47 -2.73
N ILE A 380 -10.28 -22.83 -3.04
CA ILE A 380 -11.51 -22.90 -2.24
C ILE A 380 -12.39 -24.04 -2.74
N ALA A 381 -12.60 -25.06 -1.90
CA ALA A 381 -13.54 -26.13 -2.18
C ALA A 381 -14.99 -25.59 -2.11
N GLN A 382 -15.83 -25.99 -3.07
CA GLN A 382 -17.23 -25.56 -3.17
C GLN A 382 -18.22 -26.64 -2.68
N SER A 383 -17.80 -27.90 -2.75
CA SER A 383 -18.60 -29.06 -2.34
C SER A 383 -17.69 -30.21 -1.94
N HIS A 384 -18.12 -31.01 -0.96
CA HIS A 384 -17.42 -32.25 -0.59
C HIS A 384 -17.47 -33.35 -1.68
N GLU A 385 -18.42 -33.25 -2.61
CA GLU A 385 -18.56 -34.17 -3.74
C GLU A 385 -17.61 -33.87 -4.91
N GLN A 386 -16.97 -32.69 -4.93
CA GLN A 386 -16.09 -32.34 -6.04
C GLN A 386 -14.84 -33.25 -6.08
N LYS A 387 -14.43 -33.62 -7.29
CA LYS A 387 -13.35 -34.60 -7.55
C LYS A 387 -12.04 -34.33 -6.81
N ASP A 388 -11.70 -33.06 -6.61
CA ASP A 388 -10.43 -32.64 -5.98
C ASP A 388 -10.60 -32.09 -4.55
N PHE A 389 -11.76 -32.38 -3.91
CA PHE A 389 -12.08 -31.90 -2.56
C PHE A 389 -10.98 -32.19 -1.53
N GLN A 390 -10.50 -33.46 -1.46
CA GLN A 390 -9.48 -33.83 -0.48
C GLN A 390 -8.15 -33.06 -0.67
N ARG A 391 -7.78 -32.78 -1.92
CA ARG A 391 -6.59 -31.99 -2.24
C ARG A 391 -6.75 -30.54 -1.77
N LEU A 392 -7.88 -29.90 -2.10
CA LEU A 392 -8.19 -28.51 -1.72
C LEU A 392 -8.34 -28.36 -0.21
N LYS A 393 -9.08 -29.27 0.44
CA LYS A 393 -9.21 -29.33 1.90
C LYS A 393 -7.85 -29.34 2.59
N ARG A 394 -6.99 -30.33 2.21
CA ARG A 394 -5.66 -30.45 2.80
C ARG A 394 -4.80 -29.21 2.57
N ARG A 395 -4.82 -28.67 1.34
CA ARG A 395 -4.04 -27.49 0.98
C ARG A 395 -4.47 -26.29 1.81
N TYR A 396 -5.77 -26.02 1.90
CA TYR A 396 -6.30 -24.89 2.66
C TYR A 396 -5.97 -25.01 4.15
N LEU A 397 -6.30 -26.14 4.80
CA LEU A 397 -6.10 -26.31 6.23
C LEU A 397 -4.62 -26.24 6.62
N VAL A 398 -3.73 -26.92 5.88
CA VAL A 398 -2.28 -26.90 6.16
C VAL A 398 -1.69 -25.51 5.95
N SER A 399 -2.09 -24.80 4.91
CA SER A 399 -1.59 -23.43 4.67
C SER A 399 -2.12 -22.44 5.71
N TYR A 400 -3.37 -22.61 6.18
CA TYR A 400 -3.96 -21.80 7.23
C TYR A 400 -3.21 -21.96 8.57
N ASP A 401 -2.99 -23.20 9.00
CA ASP A 401 -2.26 -23.51 10.24
C ASP A 401 -0.79 -23.02 10.22
N ARG A 402 -0.20 -22.96 9.02
CA ARG A 402 1.17 -22.39 8.85
C ARG A 402 1.17 -20.87 8.85
N ALA A 403 0.13 -20.25 8.31
CA ALA A 403 0.04 -18.79 8.22
C ALA A 403 -0.38 -18.15 9.54
N VAL A 404 -1.25 -18.81 10.31
CA VAL A 404 -1.88 -18.27 11.51
C VAL A 404 -1.70 -19.24 12.68
N ALA A 405 -0.96 -18.83 13.70
CA ALA A 405 -0.80 -19.64 14.92
C ALA A 405 -2.16 -19.95 15.53
N THR A 406 -2.36 -21.18 16.05
CA THR A 406 -3.66 -21.69 16.54
C THR A 406 -4.33 -20.72 17.52
N VAL A 407 -3.58 -20.15 18.46
CA VAL A 407 -4.09 -19.20 19.46
C VAL A 407 -4.50 -17.83 18.86
N ARG A 408 -4.34 -17.63 17.56
CA ARG A 408 -4.62 -16.38 16.85
C ARG A 408 -5.60 -16.56 15.70
N GLN A 409 -6.21 -17.74 15.58
CA GLN A 409 -7.13 -18.11 14.51
C GLN A 409 -8.52 -17.48 14.67
N ALA A 410 -9.35 -17.64 13.63
CA ALA A 410 -10.64 -16.97 13.51
C ALA A 410 -11.70 -17.48 14.52
N ASP A 411 -11.59 -18.72 14.98
CA ASP A 411 -12.46 -19.36 15.99
C ASP A 411 -12.46 -18.67 17.35
N HIS A 412 -11.41 -17.91 17.67
CA HIS A 412 -11.35 -17.09 18.88
C HIS A 412 -12.18 -15.79 18.82
N CYS A 413 -12.84 -15.51 17.70
CA CYS A 413 -13.65 -14.29 17.56
C CYS A 413 -14.97 -14.39 18.31
N ILE A 414 -15.16 -13.56 19.35
CA ILE A 414 -16.41 -13.50 20.12
C ILE A 414 -17.43 -12.47 19.55
N GLY A 415 -17.12 -11.81 18.45
CA GLY A 415 -18.03 -10.84 17.84
C GLY A 415 -18.12 -9.49 18.56
N CYS A 416 -17.16 -9.10 19.39
CA CYS A 416 -17.20 -7.86 20.19
C CYS A 416 -17.29 -6.55 19.36
N GLY A 417 -16.91 -6.57 18.08
CA GLY A 417 -17.05 -5.46 17.14
C GLY A 417 -16.05 -4.32 17.29
N GLN A 418 -15.12 -4.33 18.26
CA GLN A 418 -14.16 -3.24 18.47
C GLN A 418 -13.30 -2.93 17.24
N CYS A 419 -12.98 -3.94 16.44
CA CYS A 419 -12.20 -3.78 15.21
C CYS A 419 -12.94 -3.06 14.08
N LYS A 420 -14.29 -2.99 14.11
CA LYS A 420 -15.11 -2.40 13.03
C LYS A 420 -14.89 -0.90 12.89
N SER A 421 -14.87 -0.17 14.01
CA SER A 421 -14.72 1.29 14.03
C SER A 421 -13.35 1.77 13.55
N HIS A 422 -12.37 0.88 13.50
CA HIS A 422 -11.01 1.20 13.04
C HIS A 422 -10.74 0.80 11.59
N CYS A 423 -11.71 0.14 10.93
CA CYS A 423 -11.51 -0.35 9.57
C CYS A 423 -11.84 0.72 8.53
N PRO A 424 -10.85 1.28 7.80
CA PRO A 424 -11.12 2.28 6.76
C PRO A 424 -11.90 1.71 5.57
N GLN A 425 -11.88 0.37 5.39
CA GLN A 425 -12.65 -0.33 4.37
C GLN A 425 -14.05 -0.74 4.85
N SER A 426 -14.49 -0.29 6.03
CA SER A 426 -15.79 -0.59 6.66
C SER A 426 -16.18 -2.08 6.64
N ILE A 427 -15.18 -2.97 6.73
CA ILE A 427 -15.39 -4.42 6.73
C ILE A 427 -16.11 -4.83 8.01
N ASP A 428 -17.18 -5.60 7.91
CA ASP A 428 -17.75 -6.33 9.05
C ASP A 428 -16.82 -7.48 9.45
N ILE A 429 -15.71 -7.11 10.12
CA ILE A 429 -14.61 -8.02 10.47
C ILE A 429 -15.12 -9.25 11.25
N PRO A 430 -15.94 -9.13 12.32
CA PRO A 430 -16.45 -10.30 13.02
C PRO A 430 -17.22 -11.26 12.11
N ARG A 431 -18.10 -10.72 11.27
CA ARG A 431 -18.87 -11.53 10.31
C ARG A 431 -17.97 -12.28 9.34
N MET A 432 -16.89 -11.61 8.85
CA MET A 432 -15.96 -12.27 7.92
C MET A 432 -15.11 -13.34 8.62
N LEU A 433 -14.69 -13.11 9.87
CA LEU A 433 -13.98 -14.12 10.67
C LEU A 433 -14.86 -15.35 10.92
N HIS A 434 -16.11 -15.16 11.34
CA HIS A 434 -17.05 -16.26 11.54
C HIS A 434 -17.35 -17.01 10.23
N ARG A 435 -17.40 -16.33 9.07
CA ARG A 435 -17.56 -16.96 7.76
C ARG A 435 -16.38 -17.87 7.45
N ILE A 436 -15.14 -17.41 7.71
CA ILE A 436 -13.93 -18.19 7.48
C ILE A 436 -13.88 -19.38 8.43
N ASP A 437 -14.18 -19.19 9.70
CA ASP A 437 -14.22 -20.26 10.70
C ASP A 437 -15.25 -21.33 10.33
N ALA A 438 -16.48 -20.91 9.99
CA ALA A 438 -17.52 -21.83 9.52
C ALA A 438 -17.09 -22.62 8.27
N TYR A 439 -16.33 -22.00 7.35
CA TYR A 439 -15.78 -22.70 6.20
C TYR A 439 -14.74 -23.74 6.61
N ILE A 440 -13.83 -23.39 7.54
CA ILE A 440 -12.83 -24.31 8.10
C ILE A 440 -13.50 -25.52 8.77
N GLU A 441 -14.53 -25.28 9.59
CA GLU A 441 -15.28 -26.34 10.25
C GLU A 441 -16.00 -27.29 9.26
N LYS A 442 -16.59 -26.70 8.20
CA LYS A 442 -17.19 -27.51 7.12
C LYS A 442 -16.14 -28.35 6.39
N LEU A 443 -14.95 -27.81 6.12
CA LEU A 443 -13.84 -28.58 5.55
C LEU A 443 -13.42 -29.73 6.46
N ARG A 444 -13.28 -29.48 7.78
CA ARG A 444 -12.92 -30.50 8.78
C ARG A 444 -13.93 -31.63 8.84
N ARG A 445 -15.21 -31.27 8.84
CA ARG A 445 -16.34 -32.21 8.93
C ARG A 445 -16.77 -32.82 7.59
N GLU A 446 -16.21 -32.37 6.49
CA GLU A 446 -16.60 -32.79 5.10
C GLU A 446 -18.10 -32.56 4.80
N THR A 447 -18.59 -31.36 5.19
CA THR A 447 -20.03 -31.00 5.10
C THR A 447 -20.27 -29.76 4.22
N LEU A 448 -19.37 -29.47 3.28
CA LEU A 448 -19.53 -28.36 2.32
C LEU A 448 -20.71 -28.62 1.37
#